data_407b4c8349ea4987df54a93ecad7ee01
#
_entry.id   407b4c8349ea4987df54a93ecad7ee01
#
_cell.length_a   1.000
_cell.length_b   1.000
_cell.length_c   1.000
_cell.angle_alpha   90.00
_cell.angle_beta   90.00
_cell.angle_gamma   90.00
#
_symmetry.space_group_name_H-M   'P 1'
#
loop_
_entity.id
_entity.type
_entity.pdbx_description
1 polymer ?
#
loop_
_entity_poly.entity_id
_entity_poly.type
_entity_poly.pdbx_seq_one_letter_code
_entity_poly.pdbx_strand_id
1 'polypeptide(L)'
;MTKIYDYKAGISSWAFAWNIGVAGYEKPKTPMKLIDLAEYASQINAEVLQIADNITYERSELKEAAAFAKNCGIEIELGTRGTEINALEKYIHTAEEEGIKLLRTLPHSGNDIPSPDVLTERLLKAAEICEACNVILSVENHDYYKVKSLFDAIERVNSPFVGICYDPANNYGQGEGYLECAEIFATKVLNVHYKDFSIHRLNHMMGFTIEGKPAGDGLINTEKLVELFHPGLSWIIELWTPWQGDIEKTVSLEKEWAVKSMEYLKNLKGAHKNDK
;
A
#
# COMPACT_ATOMS: atom_id res chain seq x y z
N MET A 1 -7.86 4.78 -29.89
CA MET A 1 -8.17 5.59 -28.68
C MET A 1 -6.91 5.62 -27.85
N THR A 2 -6.36 6.77 -27.58
CA THR A 2 -5.19 6.94 -26.71
C THR A 2 -5.61 6.57 -25.29
N LYS A 3 -4.99 5.54 -24.70
CA LYS A 3 -5.25 5.14 -23.32
C LYS A 3 -4.71 6.23 -22.39
N ILE A 4 -5.55 6.72 -21.49
CA ILE A 4 -5.13 7.68 -20.47
C ILE A 4 -4.91 6.88 -19.21
N TYR A 5 -3.66 6.86 -18.72
CA TYR A 5 -3.36 6.32 -17.42
C TYR A 5 -3.58 7.43 -16.37
N ASP A 6 -4.72 7.34 -15.70
CA ASP A 6 -5.14 8.28 -14.68
C ASP A 6 -5.05 7.62 -13.30
N TYR A 7 -3.99 7.94 -12.57
CA TYR A 7 -3.76 7.51 -11.19
C TYR A 7 -2.84 8.51 -10.48
N LYS A 8 -2.82 8.47 -9.16
CA LYS A 8 -1.89 9.24 -8.32
C LYS A 8 -0.72 8.35 -7.92
N ALA A 9 0.51 8.75 -8.26
CA ALA A 9 1.71 8.03 -7.85
C ALA A 9 2.06 8.40 -6.40
N GLY A 10 2.02 7.42 -5.51
CA GLY A 10 2.28 7.59 -4.08
C GLY A 10 3.36 6.66 -3.56
N ILE A 11 3.72 6.86 -2.30
CA ILE A 11 4.69 6.04 -1.59
C ILE A 11 4.23 5.77 -0.17
N SER A 12 4.51 4.56 0.34
CA SER A 12 4.20 4.14 1.71
C SER A 12 5.42 4.23 2.62
N SER A 13 5.19 4.36 3.93
CA SER A 13 6.23 4.11 4.94
C SER A 13 6.83 2.70 4.83
N TRP A 14 6.11 1.72 4.28
CA TRP A 14 6.65 0.39 3.99
C TRP A 14 7.68 0.35 2.85
N ALA A 15 7.79 1.41 2.06
CA ALA A 15 8.89 1.57 1.12
C ALA A 15 10.22 1.95 1.82
N PHE A 16 10.18 2.24 3.13
CA PHE A 16 11.31 2.66 3.95
C PHE A 16 11.45 1.83 5.24
N ALA A 17 11.09 0.54 5.16
CA ALA A 17 11.12 -0.35 6.32
C ALA A 17 12.49 -0.40 7.00
N TRP A 18 13.58 -0.46 6.22
CA TRP A 18 14.95 -0.45 6.73
C TRP A 18 15.37 0.91 7.29
N ASN A 19 14.95 2.00 6.64
CA ASN A 19 15.20 3.36 7.12
C ASN A 19 14.49 3.66 8.45
N ILE A 20 13.32 3.06 8.68
CA ILE A 20 12.54 3.17 9.93
C ILE A 20 13.11 2.22 10.98
N GLY A 21 13.39 0.97 10.58
CA GLY A 21 13.99 -0.06 11.43
C GLY A 21 13.20 -1.37 11.43
N VAL A 22 13.81 -2.43 10.93
CA VAL A 22 13.23 -3.77 10.88
C VAL A 22 13.54 -4.53 12.17
N ALA A 23 12.51 -5.12 12.79
CA ALA A 23 12.68 -5.89 14.02
C ALA A 23 13.64 -7.08 13.81
N GLY A 24 14.56 -7.29 14.75
CA GLY A 24 15.55 -8.38 14.67
C GLY A 24 16.80 -8.07 13.84
N TYR A 25 16.88 -6.88 13.23
CA TYR A 25 18.05 -6.42 12.50
C TYR A 25 18.66 -5.17 13.15
N GLU A 26 19.88 -4.84 12.74
CA GLU A 26 20.53 -3.58 13.09
C GLU A 26 19.69 -2.40 12.62
N LYS A 27 19.55 -1.39 13.47
CA LYS A 27 18.85 -0.15 13.12
C LYS A 27 19.80 0.85 12.47
N PRO A 28 19.33 1.68 11.55
CA PRO A 28 20.13 2.77 11.02
C PRO A 28 20.51 3.75 12.13
N LYS A 29 21.66 4.43 11.98
CA LYS A 29 22.15 5.42 12.95
C LYS A 29 21.12 6.52 13.23
N THR A 30 20.40 6.90 12.22
CA THR A 30 19.32 7.90 12.30
C THR A 30 18.07 7.29 11.67
N PRO A 31 17.21 6.62 12.46
CA PRO A 31 15.95 6.10 11.96
C PRO A 31 15.07 7.21 11.39
N MET A 32 14.43 6.94 10.27
CA MET A 32 13.52 7.87 9.60
C MET A 32 12.31 8.15 10.49
N LYS A 33 12.03 9.42 10.76
CA LYS A 33 10.85 9.89 11.48
C LYS A 33 9.74 10.25 10.50
N LEU A 34 8.55 10.51 11.03
CA LEU A 34 7.39 10.83 10.21
C LEU A 34 7.58 12.09 9.36
N ILE A 35 8.21 13.12 9.93
CA ILE A 35 8.50 14.36 9.16
C ILE A 35 9.54 14.12 8.07
N ASP A 36 10.59 13.33 8.35
CA ASP A 36 11.62 12.97 7.36
C ASP A 36 11.00 12.21 6.18
N LEU A 37 10.01 11.33 6.47
CA LEU A 37 9.25 10.60 5.45
C LEU A 37 8.43 11.55 4.56
N ALA A 38 7.75 12.53 5.16
CA ALA A 38 6.98 13.51 4.42
C ALA A 38 7.87 14.41 3.55
N GLU A 39 9.01 14.85 4.08
CA GLU A 39 10.01 15.61 3.33
C GLU A 39 10.58 14.80 2.16
N TYR A 40 10.87 13.51 2.39
CA TYR A 40 11.39 12.65 1.34
C TYR A 40 10.34 12.37 0.26
N ALA A 41 9.08 12.15 0.62
CA ALA A 41 7.98 12.02 -0.33
C ALA A 41 7.86 13.28 -1.24
N SER A 42 8.07 14.47 -0.67
CA SER A 42 8.12 15.72 -1.43
C SER A 42 9.31 15.77 -2.39
N GLN A 43 10.51 15.38 -1.92
CA GLN A 43 11.74 15.38 -2.74
C GLN A 43 11.61 14.48 -3.98
N ILE A 44 10.95 13.32 -3.86
CA ILE A 44 10.71 12.40 -4.98
C ILE A 44 9.43 12.74 -5.75
N ASN A 45 8.79 13.87 -5.41
CA ASN A 45 7.55 14.36 -6.01
C ASN A 45 6.39 13.34 -5.94
N ALA A 46 6.18 12.67 -4.83
CA ALA A 46 5.00 11.83 -4.62
C ALA A 46 3.72 12.69 -4.63
N GLU A 47 2.64 12.15 -5.19
CA GLU A 47 1.32 12.79 -5.16
C GLU A 47 0.53 12.35 -3.90
N VAL A 48 0.88 11.17 -3.34
CA VAL A 48 0.27 10.60 -2.13
C VAL A 48 1.35 10.04 -1.23
N LEU A 49 1.22 10.24 0.08
CA LEU A 49 2.01 9.60 1.12
C LEU A 49 1.09 8.76 1.99
N GLN A 50 1.32 7.44 2.04
CA GLN A 50 0.62 6.56 2.96
C GLN A 50 1.48 6.29 4.20
N ILE A 51 0.96 6.69 5.37
CA ILE A 51 1.58 6.50 6.67
C ILE A 51 1.00 5.22 7.27
N ALA A 52 1.77 4.14 7.24
CA ALA A 52 1.34 2.82 7.70
C ALA A 52 1.81 2.50 9.13
N ASP A 53 1.47 1.33 9.62
CA ASP A 53 1.69 0.87 10.99
C ASP A 53 3.13 0.50 11.34
N ASN A 54 4.07 0.58 10.40
CA ASN A 54 5.50 0.34 10.63
C ASN A 54 6.26 1.57 11.17
N ILE A 55 5.63 2.73 11.22
CA ILE A 55 6.19 3.93 11.82
C ILE A 55 5.34 4.37 13.01
N THR A 56 6.00 4.59 14.16
CA THR A 56 5.32 5.07 15.37
C THR A 56 5.42 6.58 15.45
N TYR A 57 4.32 7.23 15.79
CA TYR A 57 4.23 8.68 15.89
C TYR A 57 3.21 9.11 16.95
N GLU A 58 3.42 10.31 17.49
CA GLU A 58 2.43 10.99 18.32
C GLU A 58 1.47 11.80 17.44
N ARG A 59 0.29 12.12 17.97
CA ARG A 59 -0.74 12.87 17.24
C ARG A 59 -0.25 14.23 16.72
N SER A 60 0.63 14.90 17.47
CA SER A 60 1.25 16.17 17.06
C SER A 60 2.16 16.00 15.85
N GLU A 61 2.91 14.91 15.77
CA GLU A 61 3.80 14.60 14.65
C GLU A 61 2.99 14.30 13.38
N LEU A 62 1.83 13.61 13.51
CA LEU A 62 0.92 13.41 12.38
C LEU A 62 0.40 14.75 11.85
N LYS A 63 -0.01 15.66 12.73
CA LYS A 63 -0.48 17.00 12.34
C LYS A 63 0.60 17.80 11.62
N GLU A 64 1.83 17.75 12.11
CA GLU A 64 2.97 18.44 11.50
C GLU A 64 3.26 17.87 10.10
N ALA A 65 3.35 16.55 9.96
CA ALA A 65 3.57 15.88 8.69
C ALA A 65 2.43 16.12 7.69
N ALA A 66 1.18 16.08 8.15
CA ALA A 66 0.01 16.36 7.30
C ALA A 66 -0.02 17.82 6.83
N ALA A 67 0.31 18.77 7.69
CA ALA A 67 0.42 20.18 7.32
C ALA A 67 1.54 20.42 6.29
N PHE A 68 2.70 19.79 6.49
CA PHE A 68 3.81 19.84 5.53
C PHE A 68 3.39 19.25 4.18
N ALA A 69 2.85 18.04 4.17
CA ALA A 69 2.40 17.36 2.95
C ALA A 69 1.38 18.20 2.17
N LYS A 70 0.38 18.76 2.86
CA LYS A 70 -0.62 19.65 2.28
C LYS A 70 0.00 20.88 1.61
N ASN A 71 1.00 21.50 2.25
CA ASN A 71 1.70 22.65 1.68
C ASN A 71 2.52 22.27 0.43
N CYS A 72 2.94 21.01 0.32
CA CYS A 72 3.61 20.47 -0.85
C CYS A 72 2.65 19.90 -1.90
N GLY A 73 1.33 19.92 -1.67
CA GLY A 73 0.32 19.35 -2.57
C GLY A 73 0.27 17.82 -2.54
N ILE A 74 0.73 17.20 -1.46
CA ILE A 74 0.74 15.74 -1.26
C ILE A 74 -0.49 15.35 -0.42
N GLU A 75 -1.27 14.40 -0.92
CA GLU A 75 -2.36 13.80 -0.15
C GLU A 75 -1.82 12.79 0.86
N ILE A 76 -2.44 12.73 2.05
CA ILE A 76 -2.10 11.71 3.06
C ILE A 76 -3.15 10.60 3.03
N GLU A 77 -2.69 9.37 3.09
CA GLU A 77 -3.47 8.18 3.45
C GLU A 77 -2.92 7.59 4.74
N LEU A 78 -3.78 6.97 5.54
CA LEU A 78 -3.36 6.22 6.72
C LEU A 78 -3.38 4.72 6.45
N GLY A 79 -2.51 3.99 7.16
CA GLY A 79 -2.49 2.54 7.16
C GLY A 79 -2.47 1.97 8.58
N THR A 80 -3.26 0.94 8.81
CA THR A 80 -3.31 0.18 10.06
C THR A 80 -3.41 -1.31 9.77
N ARG A 81 -3.60 -2.12 10.79
CA ARG A 81 -3.85 -3.56 10.65
C ARG A 81 -4.93 -4.06 11.59
N GLY A 82 -5.67 -5.05 11.12
CA GLY A 82 -6.78 -5.66 11.83
C GLY A 82 -8.11 -4.95 11.58
N THR A 83 -9.17 -5.66 11.90
CA THR A 83 -10.56 -5.22 11.72
C THR A 83 -11.35 -5.26 13.01
N GLU A 84 -10.68 -5.36 14.17
CA GLU A 84 -11.32 -5.22 15.46
C GLU A 84 -11.91 -3.79 15.55
N ILE A 85 -13.24 -3.72 15.82
CA ILE A 85 -14.00 -2.51 15.57
C ILE A 85 -13.57 -1.31 16.44
N ASN A 86 -13.28 -1.54 17.73
CA ASN A 86 -12.90 -0.44 18.62
C ASN A 86 -11.51 0.14 18.28
N ALA A 87 -10.63 -0.69 17.72
CA ALA A 87 -9.33 -0.23 17.24
C ALA A 87 -9.47 0.52 15.91
N LEU A 88 -10.25 -0.05 14.98
CA LEU A 88 -10.45 0.51 13.64
C LEU A 88 -11.18 1.87 13.69
N GLU A 89 -12.21 1.99 14.54
CA GLU A 89 -12.96 3.22 14.78
C GLU A 89 -12.06 4.39 15.19
N LYS A 90 -11.05 4.16 16.05
CA LYS A 90 -10.08 5.20 16.43
C LYS A 90 -9.29 5.72 15.23
N TYR A 91 -8.89 4.83 14.32
CA TYR A 91 -8.18 5.25 13.10
C TYR A 91 -9.09 5.98 12.12
N ILE A 92 -10.37 5.57 11.99
CA ILE A 92 -11.36 6.26 11.15
C ILE A 92 -11.59 7.68 11.67
N HIS A 93 -11.80 7.86 12.97
CA HIS A 93 -11.92 9.19 13.56
C HIS A 93 -10.64 10.01 13.47
N THR A 94 -9.46 9.36 13.59
CA THR A 94 -8.20 10.06 13.35
C THR A 94 -8.11 10.57 11.90
N ALA A 95 -8.51 9.76 10.93
CA ALA A 95 -8.54 10.17 9.53
C ALA A 95 -9.52 11.33 9.30
N GLU A 96 -10.74 11.25 9.86
CA GLU A 96 -11.75 12.31 9.81
C GLU A 96 -11.22 13.64 10.35
N GLU A 97 -10.67 13.63 11.57
CA GLU A 97 -10.17 14.84 12.25
C GLU A 97 -9.00 15.51 11.51
N GLU A 98 -8.16 14.73 10.83
CA GLU A 98 -7.06 15.26 10.03
C GLU A 98 -7.44 15.50 8.55
N GLY A 99 -8.71 15.27 8.18
CA GLY A 99 -9.21 15.46 6.81
C GLY A 99 -8.68 14.44 5.81
N ILE A 100 -8.18 13.30 6.29
CA ILE A 100 -7.65 12.19 5.48
C ILE A 100 -8.81 11.35 4.96
N LYS A 101 -8.80 11.00 3.68
CA LYS A 101 -9.95 10.39 3.02
C LYS A 101 -9.86 8.88 2.87
N LEU A 102 -8.68 8.30 2.99
CA LEU A 102 -8.47 6.86 2.84
C LEU A 102 -7.68 6.29 4.01
N LEU A 103 -8.22 5.24 4.59
CA LEU A 103 -7.60 4.38 5.59
C LEU A 103 -7.43 2.97 5.00
N ARG A 104 -6.19 2.50 4.88
CA ARG A 104 -5.89 1.11 4.53
C ARG A 104 -5.80 0.27 5.80
N THR A 105 -6.32 -0.96 5.77
CA THR A 105 -6.11 -1.94 6.85
C THR A 105 -5.81 -3.33 6.29
N LEU A 106 -5.12 -4.16 7.09
CA LEU A 106 -5.07 -5.60 6.85
C LEU A 106 -6.33 -6.26 7.43
N PRO A 107 -6.82 -7.36 6.85
CA PRO A 107 -7.97 -8.09 7.39
C PRO A 107 -7.69 -8.76 8.76
N HIS A 108 -6.42 -8.89 9.13
CA HIS A 108 -5.93 -9.55 10.35
C HIS A 108 -4.91 -8.70 11.12
N SER A 109 -4.68 -9.02 12.41
CA SER A 109 -3.63 -8.44 13.23
C SER A 109 -3.15 -9.42 14.29
N GLY A 110 -1.85 -9.77 14.29
CA GLY A 110 -1.29 -10.75 15.20
C GLY A 110 -2.03 -12.09 15.13
N ASN A 111 -2.58 -12.54 16.24
CA ASN A 111 -3.35 -13.79 16.34
C ASN A 111 -4.85 -13.62 16.01
N ASP A 112 -5.32 -12.39 15.77
CA ASP A 112 -6.69 -12.12 15.33
C ASP A 112 -6.79 -12.29 13.83
N ILE A 113 -7.19 -13.48 13.39
CA ILE A 113 -7.43 -13.85 11.99
C ILE A 113 -8.91 -14.23 11.87
N PRO A 114 -9.80 -13.24 11.63
CA PRO A 114 -11.24 -13.49 11.59
C PRO A 114 -11.61 -14.42 10.43
N SER A 115 -12.61 -15.28 10.64
CA SER A 115 -13.22 -16.01 9.52
C SER A 115 -13.88 -15.02 8.55
N PRO A 116 -14.12 -15.40 7.29
CA PRO A 116 -14.77 -14.51 6.31
C PRO A 116 -16.11 -13.94 6.79
N ASP A 117 -16.89 -14.71 7.57
CA ASP A 117 -18.16 -14.25 8.13
C ASP A 117 -17.94 -13.19 9.22
N VAL A 118 -17.01 -13.43 10.14
CA VAL A 118 -16.64 -12.46 11.19
C VAL A 118 -16.03 -11.21 10.56
N LEU A 119 -15.20 -11.37 9.54
CA LEU A 119 -14.65 -10.23 8.77
C LEU A 119 -15.80 -9.39 8.18
N THR A 120 -16.77 -10.02 7.52
CA THR A 120 -17.94 -9.32 6.97
C THR A 120 -18.72 -8.56 8.04
N GLU A 121 -18.99 -9.18 9.19
CA GLU A 121 -19.70 -8.53 10.31
C GLU A 121 -18.95 -7.30 10.85
N ARG A 122 -17.63 -7.39 10.97
CA ARG A 122 -16.79 -6.25 11.40
C ARG A 122 -16.80 -5.13 10.36
N LEU A 123 -16.67 -5.48 9.08
CA LEU A 123 -16.67 -4.51 7.99
C LEU A 123 -18.02 -3.84 7.75
N LEU A 124 -19.14 -4.51 8.03
CA LEU A 124 -20.47 -3.89 8.03
C LEU A 124 -20.55 -2.75 9.07
N LYS A 125 -20.08 -2.99 10.29
CA LYS A 125 -20.02 -1.97 11.34
C LYS A 125 -19.05 -0.83 10.97
N ALA A 126 -17.88 -1.18 10.42
CA ALA A 126 -16.92 -0.19 9.99
C ALA A 126 -17.46 0.68 8.85
N ALA A 127 -18.25 0.11 7.94
CA ALA A 127 -18.88 0.85 6.83
C ALA A 127 -19.80 1.97 7.31
N GLU A 128 -20.60 1.73 8.37
CA GLU A 128 -21.46 2.74 8.96
C GLU A 128 -20.66 3.93 9.52
N ILE A 129 -19.55 3.64 10.21
CA ILE A 129 -18.64 4.67 10.76
C ILE A 129 -17.92 5.41 9.62
N CYS A 130 -17.44 4.68 8.62
CA CYS A 130 -16.78 5.24 7.45
C CYS A 130 -17.68 6.20 6.67
N GLU A 131 -18.96 5.84 6.50
CA GLU A 131 -19.96 6.71 5.86
C GLU A 131 -20.19 7.98 6.68
N ALA A 132 -20.37 7.85 7.99
CA ALA A 132 -20.58 8.98 8.88
C ALA A 132 -19.39 9.96 8.88
N CYS A 133 -18.15 9.44 8.84
CA CYS A 133 -16.91 10.22 8.84
C CYS A 133 -16.46 10.66 7.43
N ASN A 134 -17.11 10.18 6.38
CA ASN A 134 -16.68 10.37 4.98
C ASN A 134 -15.22 9.95 4.75
N VAL A 135 -14.86 8.75 5.27
CA VAL A 135 -13.55 8.09 5.16
C VAL A 135 -13.74 6.76 4.43
N ILE A 136 -12.89 6.47 3.47
CA ILE A 136 -12.86 5.22 2.73
C ILE A 136 -11.99 4.22 3.47
N LEU A 137 -12.47 3.00 3.69
CA LEU A 137 -11.72 1.88 4.25
C LEU A 137 -11.33 0.92 3.13
N SER A 138 -10.04 0.76 2.92
CA SER A 138 -9.47 -0.14 1.93
C SER A 138 -8.81 -1.34 2.62
N VAL A 139 -9.32 -2.54 2.38
CA VAL A 139 -8.85 -3.79 3.01
C VAL A 139 -7.87 -4.48 2.07
N GLU A 140 -6.62 -4.63 2.52
CA GLU A 140 -5.56 -5.21 1.69
C GLU A 140 -5.68 -6.74 1.61
N ASN A 141 -5.48 -7.28 0.41
CA ASN A 141 -5.26 -8.71 0.24
C ASN A 141 -3.90 -9.10 0.82
N HIS A 142 -3.94 -9.89 1.89
CA HIS A 142 -2.73 -10.24 2.63
C HIS A 142 -2.83 -11.64 3.23
N ASP A 143 -1.78 -12.44 3.05
CA ASP A 143 -1.49 -13.75 3.63
C ASP A 143 -2.66 -14.75 3.70
N TYR A 144 -3.45 -14.70 4.75
CA TYR A 144 -4.33 -15.79 5.20
C TYR A 144 -5.59 -16.00 4.36
N TYR A 145 -5.93 -15.07 3.48
CA TYR A 145 -7.18 -15.11 2.74
C TYR A 145 -6.95 -15.41 1.26
N LYS A 146 -7.68 -16.41 0.75
CA LYS A 146 -7.85 -16.58 -0.68
C LYS A 146 -8.56 -15.38 -1.28
N VAL A 147 -8.18 -14.99 -2.50
CA VAL A 147 -8.73 -13.81 -3.19
C VAL A 147 -10.26 -13.85 -3.24
N LYS A 148 -10.83 -15.00 -3.62
CA LYS A 148 -12.29 -15.15 -3.70
C LYS A 148 -12.97 -15.00 -2.33
N SER A 149 -12.36 -15.52 -1.28
CA SER A 149 -12.91 -15.44 0.08
C SER A 149 -12.94 -14.00 0.60
N LEU A 150 -11.88 -13.23 0.34
CA LEU A 150 -11.83 -11.81 0.68
C LEU A 150 -12.82 -10.99 -0.18
N PHE A 151 -12.86 -11.26 -1.49
CA PHE A 151 -13.79 -10.61 -2.40
C PHE A 151 -15.25 -10.81 -1.96
N ASP A 152 -15.65 -12.06 -1.68
CA ASP A 152 -17.01 -12.39 -1.26
C ASP A 152 -17.37 -11.69 0.08
N ALA A 153 -16.41 -11.55 1.00
CA ALA A 153 -16.63 -10.82 2.25
C ALA A 153 -16.88 -9.32 1.99
N ILE A 154 -16.06 -8.68 1.15
CA ILE A 154 -16.22 -7.26 0.75
C ILE A 154 -17.52 -7.06 -0.06
N GLU A 155 -17.85 -7.97 -0.96
CA GLU A 155 -19.07 -7.88 -1.77
C GLU A 155 -20.33 -7.91 -0.90
N ARG A 156 -20.34 -8.75 0.14
CA ARG A 156 -21.44 -8.83 1.13
C ARG A 156 -21.61 -7.55 1.96
N VAL A 157 -20.54 -6.79 2.20
CA VAL A 157 -20.62 -5.48 2.86
C VAL A 157 -21.38 -4.48 1.97
N ASN A 158 -21.16 -4.54 0.66
CA ASN A 158 -21.88 -3.75 -0.35
C ASN A 158 -21.97 -2.24 -0.02
N SER A 159 -20.87 -1.65 0.48
CA SER A 159 -20.76 -0.23 0.78
C SER A 159 -19.78 0.44 -0.17
N PRO A 160 -20.04 1.67 -0.63
CA PRO A 160 -19.06 2.43 -1.42
C PRO A 160 -17.88 2.92 -0.57
N PHE A 161 -17.99 2.84 0.75
CA PHE A 161 -16.93 3.24 1.69
C PHE A 161 -15.98 2.10 2.08
N VAL A 162 -16.23 0.85 1.63
CA VAL A 162 -15.39 -0.31 1.93
C VAL A 162 -15.06 -1.05 0.66
N GLY A 163 -13.77 -1.28 0.42
CA GLY A 163 -13.30 -2.03 -0.75
C GLY A 163 -11.92 -2.62 -0.54
N ILE A 164 -11.22 -2.86 -1.63
CA ILE A 164 -9.95 -3.58 -1.67
C ILE A 164 -8.78 -2.60 -1.84
N CYS A 165 -7.76 -2.73 -1.00
CA CYS A 165 -6.41 -2.32 -1.30
C CYS A 165 -5.72 -3.50 -2.02
N TYR A 166 -5.46 -3.35 -3.31
CA TYR A 166 -4.88 -4.42 -4.09
C TYR A 166 -3.35 -4.41 -4.01
N ASP A 167 -2.76 -5.52 -3.53
CA ASP A 167 -1.31 -5.78 -3.56
C ASP A 167 -1.03 -6.98 -4.48
N PRO A 168 -0.21 -6.83 -5.53
CA PRO A 168 0.08 -7.88 -6.50
C PRO A 168 0.95 -9.02 -5.95
N ALA A 169 1.69 -8.80 -4.84
CA ALA A 169 2.66 -9.75 -4.33
C ALA A 169 2.10 -10.68 -3.24
N ASN A 170 1.17 -10.19 -2.43
CA ASN A 170 0.80 -10.88 -1.19
C ASN A 170 0.11 -12.24 -1.38
N ASN A 171 -0.68 -12.42 -2.45
CA ASN A 171 -1.41 -13.69 -2.67
C ASN A 171 -0.55 -14.83 -3.22
N TYR A 172 0.70 -14.59 -3.59
CA TYR A 172 1.60 -15.69 -3.97
C TYR A 172 1.81 -16.70 -2.85
N GLY A 173 1.80 -16.27 -1.59
CA GLY A 173 1.82 -17.15 -0.42
C GLY A 173 0.60 -18.09 -0.35
N GLN A 174 -0.50 -17.74 -1.00
CA GLN A 174 -1.70 -18.54 -1.14
C GLN A 174 -1.73 -19.35 -2.47
N GLY A 175 -0.69 -19.25 -3.30
CA GLY A 175 -0.62 -19.90 -4.60
C GLY A 175 -1.54 -19.28 -5.65
N GLU A 176 -1.83 -17.98 -5.54
CA GLU A 176 -2.69 -17.21 -6.46
C GLU A 176 -1.86 -16.17 -7.21
N GLY A 177 -2.01 -16.12 -8.53
CA GLY A 177 -1.27 -15.21 -9.39
C GLY A 177 -1.85 -13.79 -9.37
N TYR A 178 -0.97 -12.78 -9.48
CA TYR A 178 -1.38 -11.38 -9.34
C TYR A 178 -2.47 -10.95 -10.35
N LEU A 179 -2.40 -11.39 -11.61
CA LEU A 179 -3.39 -11.00 -12.61
C LEU A 179 -4.77 -11.60 -12.34
N GLU A 180 -4.81 -12.87 -11.92
CA GLU A 180 -6.05 -13.52 -11.53
C GLU A 180 -6.70 -12.82 -10.33
N CYS A 181 -5.89 -12.45 -9.34
CA CYS A 181 -6.35 -11.67 -8.20
C CYS A 181 -6.90 -10.29 -8.64
N ALA A 182 -6.17 -9.60 -9.52
CA ALA A 182 -6.57 -8.29 -10.03
C ALA A 182 -7.90 -8.34 -10.79
N GLU A 183 -8.09 -9.35 -11.64
CA GLU A 183 -9.33 -9.55 -12.41
C GLU A 183 -10.54 -9.78 -11.48
N ILE A 184 -10.37 -10.55 -10.40
CA ILE A 184 -11.43 -10.81 -9.43
C ILE A 184 -11.76 -9.54 -8.63
N PHE A 185 -10.75 -8.79 -8.20
CA PHE A 185 -10.94 -7.60 -7.37
C PHE A 185 -11.34 -6.34 -8.13
N ALA A 186 -11.18 -6.30 -9.46
CA ALA A 186 -11.18 -5.09 -10.29
C ALA A 186 -12.27 -4.05 -9.94
N THR A 187 -13.50 -4.51 -9.69
CA THR A 187 -14.65 -3.63 -9.40
C THR A 187 -14.70 -3.08 -7.98
N LYS A 188 -13.85 -3.59 -7.08
CA LYS A 188 -13.83 -3.23 -5.65
C LYS A 188 -12.53 -2.57 -5.22
N VAL A 189 -11.56 -2.39 -6.13
CA VAL A 189 -10.28 -1.75 -5.81
C VAL A 189 -10.47 -0.26 -5.57
N LEU A 190 -9.99 0.22 -4.42
CA LEU A 190 -10.04 1.62 -3.98
C LEU A 190 -8.67 2.28 -3.94
N ASN A 191 -7.60 1.51 -3.75
CA ASN A 191 -6.22 1.90 -3.96
C ASN A 191 -5.36 0.68 -4.29
N VAL A 192 -4.14 0.91 -4.74
CA VAL A 192 -3.19 -0.13 -5.14
C VAL A 192 -1.90 0.03 -4.33
N HIS A 193 -1.44 -1.02 -3.67
CA HIS A 193 -0.06 -1.15 -3.24
C HIS A 193 0.74 -1.71 -4.41
N TYR A 194 1.68 -0.91 -4.93
CA TYR A 194 2.52 -1.35 -6.03
C TYR A 194 3.84 -1.87 -5.49
N LYS A 195 3.96 -3.19 -5.46
CA LYS A 195 5.10 -3.93 -4.94
C LYS A 195 5.61 -4.89 -6.00
N ASP A 196 6.62 -4.47 -6.75
CA ASP A 196 7.18 -5.29 -7.83
C ASP A 196 8.17 -6.33 -7.29
N PHE A 197 8.28 -7.44 -7.98
CA PHE A 197 9.08 -8.58 -7.55
C PHE A 197 9.55 -9.42 -8.74
N SER A 198 10.55 -10.27 -8.48
CA SER A 198 10.99 -11.33 -9.39
C SER A 198 10.84 -12.71 -8.75
N ILE A 199 10.66 -13.72 -9.57
CA ILE A 199 10.68 -15.13 -9.17
C ILE A 199 11.83 -15.79 -9.92
N HIS A 200 12.76 -16.37 -9.20
CA HIS A 200 13.87 -17.08 -9.82
C HIS A 200 14.18 -18.39 -9.11
N ARG A 201 14.78 -19.30 -9.87
CA ARG A 201 15.15 -20.61 -9.37
C ARG A 201 16.39 -20.49 -8.48
N LEU A 202 16.38 -21.20 -7.35
CA LEU A 202 17.56 -21.31 -6.49
C LEU A 202 18.73 -22.00 -7.22
N ASN A 203 19.97 -21.63 -6.87
CA ASN A 203 21.18 -22.14 -7.55
C ASN A 203 21.30 -23.67 -7.54
N HIS A 204 20.80 -24.33 -6.49
CA HIS A 204 20.76 -25.79 -6.38
C HIS A 204 19.57 -26.44 -7.11
N MET A 205 18.78 -25.67 -7.87
CA MET A 205 17.64 -26.11 -8.70
C MET A 205 16.45 -26.74 -7.97
N MET A 206 16.45 -26.79 -6.63
CA MET A 206 15.45 -27.47 -5.81
C MET A 206 14.43 -26.48 -5.19
N GLY A 207 14.05 -25.44 -5.90
CA GLY A 207 13.05 -24.46 -5.45
C GLY A 207 13.14 -23.14 -6.18
N PHE A 208 12.26 -22.23 -5.77
CA PHE A 208 12.20 -20.84 -6.24
C PHE A 208 12.27 -19.91 -5.05
N THR A 209 12.73 -18.70 -5.29
CA THR A 209 12.59 -17.57 -4.36
C THR A 209 11.86 -16.43 -5.05
N ILE A 210 11.13 -15.64 -4.22
CA ILE A 210 10.49 -14.39 -4.63
C ILE A 210 11.28 -13.28 -3.95
N GLU A 211 11.75 -12.32 -4.73
CA GLU A 211 12.49 -11.16 -4.23
C GLU A 211 11.90 -9.87 -4.74
N GLY A 212 11.84 -8.85 -3.88
CA GLY A 212 11.41 -7.51 -4.28
C GLY A 212 12.29 -6.92 -5.38
N LYS A 213 11.68 -6.06 -6.17
CA LYS A 213 12.34 -5.25 -7.22
C LYS A 213 11.80 -3.83 -7.16
N PRO A 214 12.58 -2.84 -7.60
CA PRO A 214 11.99 -1.53 -7.86
C PRO A 214 10.95 -1.63 -8.98
N ALA A 215 9.96 -0.76 -8.94
CA ALA A 215 8.89 -0.75 -9.93
C ALA A 215 9.41 -0.76 -11.38
N GLY A 216 8.87 -1.65 -12.18
CA GLY A 216 9.23 -1.83 -13.59
C GLY A 216 10.42 -2.76 -13.86
N ASP A 217 11.14 -3.19 -12.83
CA ASP A 217 12.25 -4.16 -12.97
C ASP A 217 11.82 -5.61 -12.67
N GLY A 218 10.57 -5.80 -12.23
CA GLY A 218 10.04 -7.09 -11.83
C GLY A 218 9.14 -7.75 -12.88
N LEU A 219 8.18 -8.52 -12.40
CA LEU A 219 7.29 -9.33 -13.24
C LEU A 219 5.92 -8.70 -13.49
N ILE A 220 5.61 -7.57 -12.84
CA ILE A 220 4.29 -6.98 -12.93
C ILE A 220 4.10 -6.28 -14.27
N ASN A 221 3.06 -6.66 -14.99
CA ASN A 221 2.60 -5.92 -16.16
C ASN A 221 1.71 -4.75 -15.68
N THR A 222 2.34 -3.61 -15.41
CA THR A 222 1.69 -2.42 -14.85
C THR A 222 0.61 -1.87 -15.77
N GLU A 223 0.85 -1.87 -17.09
CA GLU A 223 -0.13 -1.39 -18.07
C GLU A 223 -1.42 -2.19 -18.01
N LYS A 224 -1.30 -3.52 -17.89
CA LYS A 224 -2.47 -4.40 -17.78
C LYS A 224 -3.25 -4.16 -16.48
N LEU A 225 -2.58 -3.87 -15.38
CA LEU A 225 -3.25 -3.54 -14.11
C LEU A 225 -3.97 -2.19 -14.19
N VAL A 226 -3.33 -1.17 -14.79
CA VAL A 226 -3.96 0.15 -14.99
C VAL A 226 -5.21 0.04 -15.87
N GLU A 227 -5.22 -0.87 -16.84
CA GLU A 227 -6.39 -1.11 -17.70
C GLU A 227 -7.57 -1.79 -16.99
N LEU A 228 -7.28 -2.55 -15.93
CA LEU A 228 -8.28 -3.29 -15.16
C LEU A 228 -8.98 -2.42 -14.12
N PHE A 229 -8.26 -1.44 -13.56
CA PHE A 229 -8.75 -0.67 -12.42
C PHE A 229 -9.39 0.66 -12.83
N HIS A 230 -10.21 1.20 -11.95
CA HIS A 230 -10.83 2.51 -12.16
C HIS A 230 -9.78 3.61 -12.20
N PRO A 231 -9.98 4.67 -13.01
CA PRO A 231 -9.10 5.82 -13.02
C PRO A 231 -9.16 6.58 -11.68
N GLY A 232 -8.12 7.36 -11.40
CA GLY A 232 -8.03 8.24 -10.23
C GLY A 232 -7.59 7.57 -8.93
N LEU A 233 -7.33 6.26 -8.92
CA LEU A 233 -6.83 5.54 -7.74
C LEU A 233 -5.43 6.00 -7.36
N SER A 234 -5.10 5.90 -6.07
CA SER A 234 -3.72 5.99 -5.60
C SER A 234 -2.97 4.67 -5.85
N TRP A 235 -1.76 4.79 -6.38
CA TRP A 235 -0.82 3.68 -6.59
C TRP A 235 0.37 3.91 -5.69
N ILE A 236 0.39 3.19 -4.58
CA ILE A 236 1.29 3.40 -3.45
C ILE A 236 2.46 2.43 -3.55
N ILE A 237 3.65 2.94 -3.78
CA ILE A 237 4.87 2.14 -3.82
C ILE A 237 5.16 1.57 -2.43
N GLU A 238 5.32 0.26 -2.37
CA GLU A 238 5.92 -0.49 -1.26
C GLU A 238 7.10 -1.30 -1.78
N LEU A 239 8.11 -1.52 -0.93
CA LEU A 239 9.34 -2.18 -1.35
C LEU A 239 9.68 -3.36 -0.44
N TRP A 240 10.09 -4.47 -1.06
CA TRP A 240 10.77 -5.58 -0.40
C TRP A 240 12.27 -5.49 -0.69
N THR A 241 12.92 -4.44 -0.22
CA THR A 241 14.35 -4.24 -0.41
C THR A 241 15.14 -5.32 0.32
N PRO A 242 15.98 -6.12 -0.38
CA PRO A 242 16.70 -7.20 0.25
C PRO A 242 17.83 -6.68 1.14
N TRP A 243 18.06 -7.37 2.25
CA TRP A 243 19.20 -7.11 3.14
C TRP A 243 20.54 -7.22 2.42
N GLN A 244 21.38 -6.19 2.52
CA GLN A 244 22.67 -6.09 1.84
C GLN A 244 23.87 -6.49 2.73
N GLY A 245 23.63 -7.18 3.87
CA GLY A 245 24.68 -7.54 4.82
C GLY A 245 25.17 -6.38 5.70
N ASP A 246 24.68 -5.17 5.47
CA ASP A 246 25.03 -3.93 6.16
C ASP A 246 23.86 -2.97 6.12
N ILE A 247 23.55 -2.32 7.25
CA ILE A 247 22.36 -1.48 7.35
C ILE A 247 22.45 -0.23 6.48
N GLU A 248 23.58 0.43 6.43
CA GLU A 248 23.75 1.68 5.68
C GLU A 248 23.67 1.43 4.17
N LYS A 249 24.18 0.29 3.70
CA LYS A 249 24.00 -0.14 2.29
C LYS A 249 22.56 -0.45 1.98
N THR A 250 21.89 -1.13 2.90
CA THR A 250 20.46 -1.51 2.72
C THR A 250 19.57 -0.28 2.68
N VAL A 251 19.77 0.66 3.59
CA VAL A 251 19.07 1.95 3.65
C VAL A 251 19.32 2.79 2.38
N SER A 252 20.56 2.78 1.88
CA SER A 252 20.90 3.48 0.63
C SER A 252 20.18 2.86 -0.57
N LEU A 253 20.17 1.53 -0.67
CA LEU A 253 19.48 0.80 -1.75
C LEU A 253 17.97 1.04 -1.70
N GLU A 254 17.37 1.05 -0.50
CA GLU A 254 15.94 1.31 -0.31
C GLU A 254 15.55 2.69 -0.85
N LYS A 255 16.34 3.72 -0.57
CA LYS A 255 16.14 5.07 -1.11
C LYS A 255 16.31 5.13 -2.63
N GLU A 256 17.32 4.46 -3.17
CA GLU A 256 17.52 4.35 -4.62
C GLU A 256 16.30 3.70 -5.30
N TRP A 257 15.80 2.61 -4.73
CA TRP A 257 14.63 1.92 -5.25
C TRP A 257 13.36 2.75 -5.15
N ALA A 258 13.20 3.54 -4.09
CA ALA A 258 12.06 4.44 -3.95
C ALA A 258 12.04 5.50 -5.06
N VAL A 259 13.20 6.14 -5.35
CA VAL A 259 13.34 7.11 -6.46
C VAL A 259 13.02 6.44 -7.80
N LYS A 260 13.66 5.31 -8.10
CA LYS A 260 13.48 4.59 -9.36
C LYS A 260 12.02 4.16 -9.58
N SER A 261 11.37 3.66 -8.53
CA SER A 261 9.98 3.24 -8.59
C SER A 261 9.03 4.42 -8.84
N MET A 262 9.27 5.56 -8.19
CA MET A 262 8.48 6.77 -8.41
C MET A 262 8.64 7.32 -9.83
N GLU A 263 9.87 7.35 -10.33
CA GLU A 263 10.16 7.76 -11.71
C GLU A 263 9.46 6.85 -12.72
N TYR A 264 9.49 5.52 -12.50
CA TYR A 264 8.81 4.57 -13.35
C TYR A 264 7.30 4.84 -13.44
N LEU A 265 6.59 4.94 -12.31
CA LEU A 265 5.16 5.21 -12.31
C LEU A 265 4.83 6.55 -12.97
N LYS A 266 5.61 7.58 -12.73
CA LYS A 266 5.40 8.90 -13.34
C LYS A 266 5.64 8.89 -14.85
N ASN A 267 6.70 8.22 -15.31
CA ASN A 267 7.01 8.10 -16.73
C ASN A 267 5.93 7.32 -17.47
N LEU A 268 5.41 6.25 -16.88
CA LEU A 268 4.30 5.48 -17.43
C LEU A 268 3.05 6.35 -17.62
N LYS A 269 2.71 7.17 -16.62
CA LYS A 269 1.61 8.15 -16.68
C LYS A 269 1.86 9.24 -17.75
N GLY A 270 3.12 9.67 -17.91
CA GLY A 270 3.54 10.71 -18.86
C GLY A 270 3.68 10.26 -20.31
N ALA A 271 4.11 9.03 -20.55
CA ALA A 271 4.37 8.49 -21.89
C ALA A 271 3.12 8.53 -22.78
N HIS A 272 1.94 8.32 -22.20
CA HIS A 272 0.66 8.36 -22.92
C HIS A 272 0.06 9.76 -23.12
N LYS A 273 0.64 10.81 -22.52
CA LYS A 273 0.25 12.20 -22.79
C LYS A 273 0.89 12.77 -24.06
N ASN A 274 2.01 12.20 -24.48
CA ASN A 274 2.81 12.71 -25.62
C ASN A 274 2.45 12.09 -26.98
N ASP A 275 1.58 11.07 -27.00
CA ASP A 275 1.07 10.46 -28.25
C ASP A 275 -0.20 11.17 -28.80
N LYS A 276 -0.34 12.48 -28.48
CA LYS A 276 -1.43 13.32 -28.98
C LYS A 276 -0.94 14.32 -30.02
#